data_2fc8b48b9f69f0980c9c34d239289ef8
#
_entry.id   2fc8b48b9f69f0980c9c34d239289ef8
#
_cell.length_a   1.000
_cell.length_b   1.000
_cell.length_c   1.000
_cell.angle_alpha   90.00
_cell.angle_beta   90.00
_cell.angle_gamma   90.00
#
_symmetry.space_group_name_H-M   'P 1'
#
loop_
_entity.id
_entity.type
_entity.pdbx_description
1 polymer ?
#
loop_
_entity_poly.entity_id
_entity_poly.type
_entity_poly.pdbx_seq_one_letter_code
_entity_poly.pdbx_strand_id
1 'polypeptide(L)'
;MIVDAKNLAMPPRLLPVSFSIEAGEIVHLIGPNGSGKSTAISMLSGLFQGEGEVQLLGKSLQDYDLQSLARLRCYLAQQDRPAFSVGVYHYLSLALSALGELDADSVQSALDEVCSALNIADKLTRNIQQLSGGEWQRVRLAAACLQVWPTLNPEARLLLLDEPAAALDIGQEAAMYKLIRMMAEQGIAVVMANHDLNRTLREADKVLLLNNGSCVAKGKPSDVMTVEMLESTFVTRVQRIEHDGKSCLLFVD
;
A
#
# COMPACT_ATOMS: atom_id res chain seq x y z
N MET A 1 -7.37 -6.62 15.55
CA MET A 1 -5.95 -6.67 15.10
C MET A 1 -5.87 -7.58 13.89
N ILE A 2 -5.37 -7.07 12.78
CA ILE A 2 -5.19 -7.83 11.53
C ILE A 2 -3.76 -8.32 11.42
N VAL A 3 -2.78 -7.44 11.69
CA VAL A 3 -1.35 -7.79 11.66
C VAL A 3 -0.75 -7.54 13.04
N ASP A 4 0.07 -8.49 13.52
CA ASP A 4 0.96 -8.32 14.66
C ASP A 4 2.39 -8.68 14.23
N ALA A 5 3.26 -7.68 14.16
CA ALA A 5 4.67 -7.84 13.82
C ALA A 5 5.52 -7.69 15.09
N LYS A 6 6.30 -8.73 15.43
CA LYS A 6 7.17 -8.77 16.61
C LYS A 6 8.62 -8.93 16.20
N ASN A 7 9.43 -7.93 16.54
CA ASN A 7 10.86 -7.90 16.25
C ASN A 7 11.19 -8.20 14.79
N LEU A 8 10.33 -7.70 13.89
CA LEU A 8 10.50 -7.88 12.45
C LEU A 8 11.81 -7.24 12.01
N ALA A 9 12.74 -8.04 11.46
CA ALA A 9 14.07 -7.58 11.08
C ALA A 9 14.65 -8.32 9.87
N MET A 10 15.47 -7.60 9.11
CA MET A 10 16.31 -8.10 8.02
C MET A 10 17.59 -7.24 7.95
N PRO A 11 18.53 -7.41 8.90
CA PRO A 11 19.73 -6.59 8.94
C PRO A 11 20.58 -6.74 7.68
N PRO A 12 21.25 -5.69 7.19
CA PRO A 12 21.24 -4.32 7.73
C PRO A 12 20.08 -3.46 7.20
N ARG A 13 19.16 -4.01 6.37
CA ARG A 13 18.10 -3.26 5.68
C ARG A 13 16.96 -2.82 6.59
N LEU A 14 16.64 -3.65 7.59
CA LEU A 14 15.62 -3.38 8.59
C LEU A 14 16.09 -3.95 9.93
N LEU A 15 16.21 -3.09 10.92
CA LEU A 15 16.49 -3.45 12.30
C LEU A 15 15.19 -3.81 13.03
N PRO A 16 15.25 -4.51 14.19
CA PRO A 16 14.06 -5.02 14.84
C PRO A 16 13.00 -3.94 15.10
N VAL A 17 11.81 -4.17 14.57
CA VAL A 17 10.64 -3.31 14.79
C VAL A 17 9.43 -4.15 15.15
N SER A 18 8.63 -3.66 16.11
CA SER A 18 7.37 -4.30 16.51
C SER A 18 6.22 -3.30 16.38
N PHE A 19 5.12 -3.71 15.76
CA PHE A 19 3.90 -2.91 15.60
C PHE A 19 2.70 -3.79 15.27
N SER A 20 1.51 -3.25 15.48
CA SER A 20 0.25 -3.89 15.11
C SER A 20 -0.56 -3.03 14.17
N ILE A 21 -1.46 -3.66 13.41
CA ILE A 21 -2.37 -3.01 12.47
C ILE A 21 -3.78 -3.53 12.71
N GLU A 22 -4.73 -2.59 12.82
CA GLU A 22 -6.13 -2.92 13.03
C GLU A 22 -6.91 -3.00 11.70
N ALA A 23 -8.12 -3.55 11.75
CA ALA A 23 -9.02 -3.56 10.60
C ALA A 23 -9.38 -2.12 10.20
N GLY A 24 -9.31 -1.83 8.90
CA GLY A 24 -9.61 -0.52 8.36
C GLY A 24 -8.58 0.56 8.66
N GLU A 25 -7.42 0.22 9.27
CA GLU A 25 -6.36 1.17 9.56
C GLU A 25 -5.47 1.37 8.32
N ILE A 26 -5.20 2.64 7.96
CA ILE A 26 -4.25 3.01 6.91
C ILE A 26 -2.93 3.39 7.57
N VAL A 27 -1.90 2.57 7.34
CA VAL A 27 -0.56 2.74 7.90
C VAL A 27 0.41 3.19 6.81
N HIS A 28 1.05 4.34 6.99
CA HIS A 28 2.12 4.78 6.10
C HIS A 28 3.50 4.51 6.69
N LEU A 29 4.36 3.89 5.87
CA LEU A 29 5.79 3.77 6.11
C LEU A 29 6.47 4.94 5.40
N ILE A 30 7.10 5.83 6.16
CA ILE A 30 7.81 6.99 5.63
C ILE A 30 9.28 6.96 6.04
N GLY A 31 10.11 7.71 5.32
CA GLY A 31 11.54 7.79 5.57
C GLY A 31 12.33 7.95 4.26
N PRO A 32 13.63 8.27 4.35
CA PRO A 32 14.51 8.42 3.21
C PRO A 32 14.59 7.15 2.34
N ASN A 33 15.13 7.29 1.12
CA ASN A 33 15.44 6.13 0.29
C ASN A 33 16.43 5.20 1.00
N GLY A 34 16.20 3.90 0.91
CA GLY A 34 17.03 2.90 1.61
C GLY A 34 16.75 2.75 3.11
N SER A 35 15.74 3.42 3.67
CA SER A 35 15.42 3.33 5.11
C SER A 35 14.75 2.01 5.55
N GLY A 36 14.42 1.11 4.61
CA GLY A 36 13.84 -0.21 4.91
C GLY A 36 12.34 -0.35 4.64
N LYS A 37 11.64 0.67 4.07
CA LYS A 37 10.20 0.65 3.79
C LYS A 37 9.76 -0.57 2.96
N SER A 38 10.34 -0.74 1.77
CA SER A 38 10.02 -1.86 0.88
C SER A 38 10.38 -3.21 1.49
N THR A 39 11.47 -3.28 2.28
CA THR A 39 11.83 -4.48 3.03
C THR A 39 10.74 -4.85 4.04
N ALA A 40 10.27 -3.89 4.84
CA ALA A 40 9.20 -4.11 5.81
C ALA A 40 7.91 -4.60 5.13
N ILE A 41 7.47 -3.95 4.03
CA ILE A 41 6.28 -4.35 3.28
C ILE A 41 6.44 -5.75 2.68
N SER A 42 7.60 -6.06 2.09
CA SER A 42 7.87 -7.39 1.52
C SER A 42 7.85 -8.50 2.59
N MET A 43 8.33 -8.21 3.81
CA MET A 43 8.24 -9.15 4.94
C MET A 43 6.79 -9.32 5.41
N LEU A 44 6.02 -8.23 5.52
CA LEU A 44 4.59 -8.30 5.84
C LEU A 44 3.79 -9.08 4.79
N SER A 45 4.24 -9.08 3.55
CA SER A 45 3.61 -9.87 2.48
C SER A 45 3.91 -11.37 2.59
N GLY A 46 4.91 -11.78 3.37
CA GLY A 46 5.39 -13.16 3.44
C GLY A 46 6.26 -13.59 2.27
N LEU A 47 6.63 -12.67 1.34
CA LEU A 47 7.53 -12.99 0.22
C LEU A 47 8.99 -13.07 0.65
N PHE A 48 9.38 -12.30 1.66
CA PHE A 48 10.72 -12.36 2.24
C PHE A 48 10.62 -12.81 3.70
N GLN A 49 11.46 -13.77 4.02
CA GLN A 49 11.65 -14.21 5.40
C GLN A 49 12.83 -13.46 6.01
N GLY A 50 12.68 -13.06 7.25
CA GLY A 50 13.70 -12.43 8.06
C GLY A 50 13.63 -12.93 9.49
N GLU A 51 14.14 -12.14 10.42
CA GLU A 51 14.05 -12.40 11.85
C GLU A 51 12.73 -11.85 12.42
N GLY A 52 12.32 -12.40 13.57
CA GLY A 52 11.07 -12.03 14.22
C GLY A 52 9.86 -12.81 13.71
N GLU A 53 8.67 -12.34 14.04
CA GLU A 53 7.41 -13.00 13.71
C GLU A 53 6.41 -11.99 13.14
N VAL A 54 5.69 -12.41 12.11
CA VAL A 54 4.50 -11.70 11.61
C VAL A 54 3.31 -12.62 11.72
N GLN A 55 2.30 -12.20 12.45
CA GLN A 55 1.01 -12.87 12.52
C GLN A 55 -0.02 -12.11 11.71
N LEU A 56 -0.79 -12.83 10.89
CA LEU A 56 -1.96 -12.35 10.19
C LEU A 56 -3.18 -13.05 10.79
N LEU A 57 -4.13 -12.28 11.32
CA LEU A 57 -5.31 -12.82 12.01
C LEU A 57 -4.95 -13.78 13.18
N GLY A 58 -3.85 -13.49 13.90
CA GLY A 58 -3.39 -14.30 15.03
C GLY A 58 -2.67 -15.60 14.67
N LYS A 59 -2.45 -15.88 13.37
CA LYS A 59 -1.70 -17.03 12.89
C LYS A 59 -0.42 -16.57 12.21
N SER A 60 0.72 -17.26 12.45
CA SER A 60 1.99 -16.94 11.81
C SER A 60 1.88 -17.01 10.30
N LEU A 61 2.51 -16.05 9.57
CA LEU A 61 2.54 -16.08 8.10
C LEU A 61 3.15 -17.38 7.54
N GLN A 62 4.06 -18.00 8.29
CA GLN A 62 4.72 -19.24 7.88
C GLN A 62 3.80 -20.46 7.92
N ASP A 63 2.70 -20.38 8.68
CA ASP A 63 1.73 -21.47 8.82
C ASP A 63 0.63 -21.43 7.75
N TYR A 64 0.59 -20.40 6.93
CA TYR A 64 -0.32 -20.31 5.78
C TYR A 64 0.28 -20.97 4.55
N ASP A 65 -0.52 -21.71 3.80
CA ASP A 65 -0.20 -22.04 2.42
C ASP A 65 -0.33 -20.80 1.52
N LEU A 66 0.32 -20.84 0.36
CA LEU A 66 0.35 -19.71 -0.57
C LEU A 66 -1.05 -19.31 -1.08
N GLN A 67 -1.94 -20.28 -1.26
CA GLN A 67 -3.29 -20.03 -1.76
C GLN A 67 -4.15 -19.30 -0.72
N SER A 68 -4.13 -19.77 0.53
CA SER A 68 -4.81 -19.12 1.65
C SER A 68 -4.27 -17.70 1.85
N LEU A 69 -2.96 -17.53 1.79
CA LEU A 69 -2.33 -16.23 1.96
C LEU A 69 -2.71 -15.26 0.82
N ALA A 70 -2.80 -15.75 -0.44
CA ALA A 70 -3.21 -14.95 -1.60
C ALA A 70 -4.67 -14.46 -1.49
N ARG A 71 -5.54 -15.18 -0.78
CA ARG A 71 -6.92 -14.73 -0.51
C ARG A 71 -6.97 -13.66 0.60
N LEU A 72 -6.13 -13.78 1.62
CA LEU A 72 -6.16 -12.89 2.78
C LEU A 72 -5.51 -11.55 2.52
N ARG A 73 -4.50 -11.48 1.62
CA ARG A 73 -3.75 -10.25 1.37
C ARG A 73 -3.37 -10.09 -0.08
N CYS A 74 -3.26 -8.83 -0.54
CA CYS A 74 -2.62 -8.46 -1.79
C CYS A 74 -1.38 -7.62 -1.55
N TYR A 75 -0.36 -7.78 -2.41
CA TYR A 75 0.86 -6.98 -2.40
C TYR A 75 1.14 -6.39 -3.78
N LEU A 76 1.11 -5.07 -3.88
CA LEU A 76 1.57 -4.31 -5.02
C LEU A 76 3.03 -3.91 -4.80
N ALA A 77 3.97 -4.65 -5.41
CA ALA A 77 5.40 -4.36 -5.34
C ALA A 77 5.78 -3.09 -6.12
N GLN A 78 6.93 -2.51 -5.76
CA GLN A 78 7.55 -1.45 -6.55
C GLN A 78 8.02 -2.04 -7.87
N GLN A 79 7.37 -1.66 -8.95
CA GLN A 79 7.60 -2.04 -10.35
C GLN A 79 7.68 -3.55 -10.70
N ASP A 80 6.85 -3.89 -11.75
CA ASP A 80 7.41 -4.57 -12.93
C ASP A 80 6.35 -4.57 -14.04
N ARG A 81 6.78 -4.21 -15.24
CA ARG A 81 5.96 -4.45 -16.42
C ARG A 81 6.34 -5.81 -16.95
N PRO A 82 5.39 -6.77 -17.07
CA PRO A 82 5.68 -8.07 -17.64
C PRO A 82 6.35 -7.94 -19.01
N ALA A 83 7.35 -8.78 -19.27
CA ALA A 83 8.04 -8.78 -20.57
C ALA A 83 7.16 -9.32 -21.71
N PHE A 84 6.09 -10.04 -21.37
CA PHE A 84 5.15 -10.60 -22.34
C PHE A 84 3.99 -9.63 -22.62
N SER A 85 3.41 -9.78 -23.79
CA SER A 85 2.28 -8.99 -24.26
C SER A 85 0.97 -9.56 -23.70
N VAL A 86 0.21 -8.74 -22.98
CA VAL A 86 -1.13 -9.12 -22.46
C VAL A 86 -2.07 -7.92 -22.52
N GLY A 87 -3.36 -8.15 -22.80
CA GLY A 87 -4.38 -7.10 -22.74
C GLY A 87 -4.69 -6.69 -21.30
N VAL A 88 -5.03 -5.42 -21.10
CA VAL A 88 -5.39 -4.88 -19.77
C VAL A 88 -6.50 -5.71 -19.12
N TYR A 89 -7.57 -5.99 -19.83
CA TYR A 89 -8.67 -6.81 -19.32
C TYR A 89 -8.18 -8.19 -18.83
N HIS A 90 -7.34 -8.87 -19.62
CA HIS A 90 -6.77 -10.17 -19.21
C HIS A 90 -5.86 -10.04 -17.99
N TYR A 91 -5.08 -8.97 -17.90
CA TYR A 91 -4.23 -8.71 -16.73
C TYR A 91 -5.07 -8.55 -15.45
N LEU A 92 -6.18 -7.79 -15.52
CA LEU A 92 -7.11 -7.65 -14.40
C LEU A 92 -7.79 -8.98 -14.05
N SER A 93 -8.19 -9.77 -15.06
CA SER A 93 -8.78 -11.11 -14.85
C SER A 93 -7.80 -12.07 -14.17
N LEU A 94 -6.49 -12.00 -14.50
CA LEU A 94 -5.47 -12.81 -13.82
C LEU A 94 -5.37 -12.51 -12.33
N ALA A 95 -5.58 -11.25 -11.92
CA ALA A 95 -5.58 -10.88 -10.50
C ALA A 95 -6.71 -11.56 -9.72
N LEU A 96 -7.81 -11.90 -10.37
CA LEU A 96 -8.96 -12.59 -9.77
C LEU A 96 -8.81 -14.12 -9.76
N SER A 97 -7.87 -14.69 -10.50
CA SER A 97 -7.73 -16.15 -10.67
C SER A 97 -7.49 -16.90 -9.34
N ALA A 98 -6.89 -16.25 -8.35
CA ALA A 98 -6.67 -16.84 -7.02
C ALA A 98 -7.94 -16.97 -6.18
N LEU A 99 -9.04 -16.31 -6.57
CA LEU A 99 -10.31 -16.26 -5.82
C LEU A 99 -11.24 -17.43 -6.15
N GLY A 100 -10.95 -18.19 -7.21
CA GLY A 100 -11.79 -19.31 -7.67
C GLY A 100 -12.93 -18.86 -8.60
N GLU A 101 -14.05 -19.57 -8.55
CA GLU A 101 -15.23 -19.22 -9.34
C GLU A 101 -15.96 -18.02 -8.74
N LEU A 102 -16.12 -16.98 -9.53
CA LEU A 102 -16.78 -15.73 -9.15
C LEU A 102 -18.04 -15.54 -9.99
N ASP A 103 -19.04 -14.92 -9.39
CA ASP A 103 -20.24 -14.50 -10.11
C ASP A 103 -19.91 -13.39 -11.13
N ALA A 104 -20.34 -13.58 -12.39
CA ALA A 104 -19.97 -12.69 -13.49
C ALA A 104 -20.50 -11.25 -13.31
N ASP A 105 -21.71 -11.09 -12.76
CA ASP A 105 -22.31 -9.76 -12.55
C ASP A 105 -21.57 -9.01 -11.44
N SER A 106 -21.17 -9.70 -10.37
CA SER A 106 -20.36 -9.16 -9.29
C SER A 106 -18.97 -8.72 -9.79
N VAL A 107 -18.33 -9.53 -10.64
CA VAL A 107 -17.05 -9.20 -11.27
C VAL A 107 -17.18 -7.97 -12.15
N GLN A 108 -18.23 -7.91 -13.01
CA GLN A 108 -18.44 -6.76 -13.88
C GLN A 108 -18.68 -5.48 -13.08
N SER A 109 -19.51 -5.54 -12.03
CA SER A 109 -19.78 -4.39 -11.16
C SER A 109 -18.49 -3.86 -10.49
N ALA A 110 -17.67 -4.76 -9.95
CA ALA A 110 -16.39 -4.38 -9.32
C ALA A 110 -15.39 -3.79 -10.33
N LEU A 111 -15.31 -4.38 -11.54
CA LEU A 111 -14.49 -3.86 -12.63
C LEU A 111 -14.92 -2.45 -13.03
N ASP A 112 -16.21 -2.21 -13.21
CA ASP A 112 -16.74 -0.90 -13.61
C ASP A 112 -16.43 0.16 -12.54
N GLU A 113 -16.61 -0.18 -11.26
CA GLU A 113 -16.34 0.72 -10.16
C GLU A 113 -14.85 1.07 -10.03
N VAL A 114 -13.98 0.06 -10.03
CA VAL A 114 -12.53 0.26 -9.90
C VAL A 114 -11.95 0.96 -11.14
N CYS A 115 -12.37 0.55 -12.36
CA CYS A 115 -11.89 1.15 -13.60
C CYS A 115 -12.35 2.61 -13.76
N SER A 116 -13.57 2.93 -13.32
CA SER A 116 -14.08 4.29 -13.27
C SER A 116 -13.30 5.15 -12.26
N ALA A 117 -13.13 4.65 -11.03
CA ALA A 117 -12.41 5.35 -9.97
C ALA A 117 -10.96 5.69 -10.37
N LEU A 118 -10.28 4.79 -11.07
CA LEU A 118 -8.89 4.98 -11.52
C LEU A 118 -8.77 5.53 -12.94
N ASN A 119 -9.88 5.85 -13.62
CA ASN A 119 -9.91 6.36 -14.98
C ASN A 119 -9.10 5.50 -15.97
N ILE A 120 -9.42 4.21 -16.03
CA ILE A 120 -8.79 3.22 -16.91
C ILE A 120 -9.79 2.44 -17.77
N ALA A 121 -11.09 2.76 -17.71
CA ALA A 121 -12.13 2.04 -18.46
C ALA A 121 -11.86 2.01 -19.98
N ASP A 122 -11.38 3.12 -20.55
CA ASP A 122 -11.01 3.25 -21.97
C ASP A 122 -9.70 2.50 -22.33
N LYS A 123 -9.02 1.90 -21.37
CA LYS A 123 -7.77 1.15 -21.56
C LYS A 123 -7.97 -0.37 -21.61
N LEU A 124 -9.15 -0.87 -21.24
CA LEU A 124 -9.40 -2.31 -21.09
C LEU A 124 -9.10 -3.14 -22.34
N THR A 125 -9.26 -2.56 -23.53
CA THR A 125 -8.97 -3.22 -24.81
C THR A 125 -7.52 -3.06 -25.28
N ARG A 126 -6.70 -2.24 -24.58
CA ARG A 126 -5.31 -2.00 -24.96
C ARG A 126 -4.39 -3.09 -24.44
N ASN A 127 -3.22 -3.17 -25.05
CA ASN A 127 -2.12 -3.98 -24.52
C ASN A 127 -1.36 -3.21 -23.43
N ILE A 128 -0.93 -3.90 -22.37
CA ILE A 128 -0.17 -3.27 -21.26
C ILE A 128 1.11 -2.59 -21.75
N GLN A 129 1.73 -3.08 -22.84
CA GLN A 129 2.94 -2.49 -23.42
C GLN A 129 2.69 -1.14 -24.09
N GLN A 130 1.44 -0.81 -24.40
CA GLN A 130 1.03 0.44 -25.04
C GLN A 130 0.68 1.54 -24.02
N LEU A 131 0.68 1.21 -22.73
CA LEU A 131 0.32 2.13 -21.67
C LEU A 131 1.52 3.02 -21.29
N SER A 132 1.24 4.27 -20.94
CA SER A 132 2.20 5.13 -20.25
C SER A 132 2.54 4.59 -18.86
N GLY A 133 3.58 5.12 -18.21
CA GLY A 133 3.94 4.71 -16.84
C GLY A 133 2.81 4.91 -15.84
N GLY A 134 2.13 6.07 -15.88
CA GLY A 134 0.99 6.34 -15.00
C GLY A 134 -0.26 5.50 -15.32
N GLU A 135 -0.55 5.24 -16.60
CA GLU A 135 -1.65 4.34 -16.99
C GLU A 135 -1.38 2.91 -16.50
N TRP A 136 -0.15 2.43 -16.67
CA TRP A 136 0.25 1.11 -16.17
C TRP A 136 0.16 1.02 -14.65
N GLN A 137 0.61 2.04 -13.93
CA GLN A 137 0.51 2.07 -12.47
C GLN A 137 -0.94 2.01 -11.98
N ARG A 138 -1.86 2.72 -12.64
CA ARG A 138 -3.30 2.66 -12.33
C ARG A 138 -3.91 1.29 -12.62
N VAL A 139 -3.50 0.62 -13.70
CA VAL A 139 -3.94 -0.75 -14.01
C VAL A 139 -3.42 -1.74 -12.95
N ARG A 140 -2.18 -1.61 -12.50
CA ARG A 140 -1.62 -2.45 -11.43
C ARG A 140 -2.37 -2.24 -10.10
N LEU A 141 -2.65 -0.97 -9.77
CA LEU A 141 -3.43 -0.64 -8.58
C LEU A 141 -4.86 -1.20 -8.67
N ALA A 142 -5.49 -1.10 -9.85
CA ALA A 142 -6.80 -1.71 -10.08
C ALA A 142 -6.78 -3.23 -9.83
N ALA A 143 -5.77 -3.93 -10.37
CA ALA A 143 -5.59 -5.36 -10.14
C ALA A 143 -5.44 -5.70 -8.65
N ALA A 144 -4.65 -4.90 -7.91
CA ALA A 144 -4.46 -5.09 -6.47
C ALA A 144 -5.76 -4.83 -5.68
N CYS A 145 -6.50 -3.79 -6.03
CA CYS A 145 -7.78 -3.48 -5.41
C CYS A 145 -8.84 -4.56 -5.68
N LEU A 146 -8.94 -5.04 -6.92
CA LEU A 146 -9.87 -6.12 -7.29
C LEU A 146 -9.61 -7.41 -6.51
N GLN A 147 -8.35 -7.74 -6.27
CA GLN A 147 -7.97 -8.95 -5.52
C GLN A 147 -8.46 -8.95 -4.07
N VAL A 148 -8.60 -7.77 -3.47
CA VAL A 148 -9.11 -7.59 -2.10
C VAL A 148 -10.48 -6.90 -2.08
N TRP A 149 -11.18 -6.88 -3.21
CA TRP A 149 -12.48 -6.22 -3.33
C TRP A 149 -13.53 -6.93 -2.48
N PRO A 150 -14.21 -6.24 -1.55
CA PRO A 150 -15.01 -6.92 -0.51
C PRO A 150 -16.12 -7.82 -1.03
N THR A 151 -16.76 -7.46 -2.15
CA THR A 151 -17.83 -8.29 -2.75
C THR A 151 -17.29 -9.50 -3.51
N LEU A 152 -16.05 -9.46 -4.00
CA LEU A 152 -15.39 -10.55 -4.70
C LEU A 152 -14.57 -11.44 -3.76
N ASN A 153 -14.00 -10.83 -2.72
CA ASN A 153 -13.14 -11.52 -1.77
C ASN A 153 -13.49 -11.13 -0.32
N PRO A 154 -14.51 -11.70 0.28
CA PRO A 154 -14.92 -11.41 1.65
C PRO A 154 -13.88 -11.88 2.71
N GLU A 155 -12.91 -12.70 2.31
CA GLU A 155 -11.81 -13.16 3.19
C GLU A 155 -10.67 -12.15 3.28
N ALA A 156 -10.53 -11.24 2.31
CA ALA A 156 -9.44 -10.27 2.28
C ALA A 156 -9.40 -9.39 3.52
N ARG A 157 -8.19 -9.13 4.02
CA ARG A 157 -7.97 -8.33 5.23
C ARG A 157 -6.85 -7.32 5.10
N LEU A 158 -5.93 -7.50 4.15
CA LEU A 158 -4.71 -6.69 4.09
C LEU A 158 -4.34 -6.32 2.65
N LEU A 159 -4.13 -5.04 2.41
CA LEU A 159 -3.59 -4.49 1.17
C LEU A 159 -2.23 -3.84 1.44
N LEU A 160 -1.20 -4.33 0.78
CA LEU A 160 0.18 -3.87 0.90
C LEU A 160 0.58 -3.15 -0.39
N LEU A 161 1.02 -1.90 -0.29
CA LEU A 161 1.31 -1.04 -1.43
C LEU A 161 2.72 -0.44 -1.30
N ASP A 162 3.62 -0.79 -2.21
CA ASP A 162 4.96 -0.22 -2.23
C ASP A 162 5.03 0.91 -3.27
N GLU A 163 5.04 2.15 -2.79
CA GLU A 163 5.05 3.39 -3.58
C GLU A 163 3.94 3.45 -4.66
N PRO A 164 2.66 3.28 -4.31
CA PRO A 164 1.57 3.17 -5.29
C PRO A 164 1.33 4.46 -6.08
N ALA A 165 1.74 5.63 -5.55
CA ALA A 165 1.59 6.92 -6.20
C ALA A 165 2.69 7.24 -7.23
N ALA A 166 3.73 6.40 -7.35
CA ALA A 166 4.80 6.62 -8.32
C ALA A 166 4.23 6.76 -9.74
N ALA A 167 4.63 7.81 -10.45
CA ALA A 167 4.17 8.16 -11.80
C ALA A 167 2.68 8.59 -11.93
N LEU A 168 1.98 8.87 -10.84
CA LEU A 168 0.64 9.46 -10.86
C LEU A 168 0.72 10.99 -10.79
N ASP A 169 -0.17 11.67 -11.52
CA ASP A 169 -0.40 13.10 -11.34
C ASP A 169 -1.28 13.37 -10.10
N ILE A 170 -1.37 14.65 -9.72
CA ILE A 170 -2.09 15.07 -8.50
C ILE A 170 -3.55 14.59 -8.47
N GLY A 171 -4.26 14.61 -9.62
CA GLY A 171 -5.65 14.19 -9.72
C GLY A 171 -5.79 12.67 -9.61
N GLN A 172 -4.91 11.94 -10.26
CA GLN A 172 -4.85 10.47 -10.21
C GLN A 172 -4.47 9.98 -8.81
N GLU A 173 -3.54 10.66 -8.16
CA GLU A 173 -3.18 10.37 -6.77
C GLU A 173 -4.35 10.58 -5.82
N ALA A 174 -5.10 11.69 -5.97
CA ALA A 174 -6.29 11.94 -5.16
C ALA A 174 -7.37 10.85 -5.35
N ALA A 175 -7.57 10.38 -6.59
CA ALA A 175 -8.48 9.27 -6.89
C ALA A 175 -8.02 7.95 -6.24
N MET A 176 -6.73 7.66 -6.28
CA MET A 176 -6.12 6.51 -5.59
C MET A 176 -6.39 6.54 -4.09
N TYR A 177 -6.12 7.65 -3.40
CA TYR A 177 -6.35 7.76 -1.96
C TYR A 177 -7.83 7.62 -1.59
N LYS A 178 -8.73 8.18 -2.40
CA LYS A 178 -10.17 8.00 -2.21
C LYS A 178 -10.58 6.53 -2.29
N LEU A 179 -10.04 5.79 -3.28
CA LEU A 179 -10.30 4.36 -3.43
C LEU A 179 -9.74 3.56 -2.24
N ILE A 180 -8.51 3.86 -1.81
CA ILE A 180 -7.88 3.22 -0.65
C ILE A 180 -8.68 3.47 0.63
N ARG A 181 -9.16 4.70 0.87
CA ARG A 181 -9.98 5.04 2.04
C ARG A 181 -11.30 4.29 2.03
N MET A 182 -11.98 4.21 0.89
CA MET A 182 -13.20 3.43 0.73
C MET A 182 -12.97 1.95 1.09
N MET A 183 -11.86 1.35 0.66
CA MET A 183 -11.52 -0.04 1.01
C MET A 183 -11.21 -0.21 2.50
N ALA A 184 -10.54 0.77 3.10
CA ALA A 184 -10.27 0.77 4.53
C ALA A 184 -11.58 0.85 5.35
N GLU A 185 -12.55 1.68 4.92
CA GLU A 185 -13.88 1.76 5.51
C GLU A 185 -14.66 0.43 5.42
N GLN A 186 -14.33 -0.42 4.45
CA GLN A 186 -14.86 -1.80 4.35
C GLN A 186 -14.09 -2.81 5.24
N GLY A 187 -13.14 -2.36 6.05
CA GLY A 187 -12.40 -3.19 7.00
C GLY A 187 -11.07 -3.74 6.49
N ILE A 188 -10.64 -3.38 5.27
CA ILE A 188 -9.32 -3.77 4.75
C ILE A 188 -8.24 -2.92 5.43
N ALA A 189 -7.31 -3.56 6.12
CA ALA A 189 -6.10 -2.88 6.61
C ALA A 189 -5.18 -2.54 5.42
N VAL A 190 -4.66 -1.32 5.39
CA VAL A 190 -3.78 -0.88 4.30
C VAL A 190 -2.42 -0.47 4.84
N VAL A 191 -1.35 -1.00 4.26
CA VAL A 191 0.02 -0.55 4.56
C VAL A 191 0.64 -0.05 3.27
N MET A 192 1.17 1.17 3.27
CA MET A 192 1.81 1.71 2.10
C MET A 192 3.11 2.46 2.40
N ALA A 193 4.14 2.24 1.55
CA ALA A 193 5.29 3.11 1.52
C ALA A 193 4.93 4.40 0.80
N ASN A 194 5.22 5.53 1.43
CA ASN A 194 4.89 6.83 0.88
C ASN A 194 6.07 7.81 0.99
N HIS A 195 6.22 8.64 -0.04
CA HIS A 195 7.22 9.72 -0.06
C HIS A 195 6.60 11.10 0.15
N ASP A 196 5.30 11.27 -0.12
CA ASP A 196 4.60 12.53 0.12
C ASP A 196 4.19 12.64 1.59
N LEU A 197 4.93 13.48 2.32
CA LEU A 197 4.70 13.71 3.75
C LEU A 197 3.40 14.50 3.98
N ASN A 198 3.00 15.39 3.08
CA ASN A 198 1.75 16.11 3.19
C ASN A 198 0.54 15.20 2.97
N ARG A 199 0.65 14.24 2.06
CA ARG A 199 -0.36 13.19 1.91
C ARG A 199 -0.41 12.29 3.13
N THR A 200 0.74 11.91 3.68
CA THR A 200 0.79 11.11 4.89
C THR A 200 0.10 11.79 6.07
N LEU A 201 0.31 13.08 6.27
CA LEU A 201 -0.39 13.85 7.32
C LEU A 201 -1.92 13.80 7.21
N ARG A 202 -2.45 13.72 5.99
CA ARG A 202 -3.90 13.79 5.72
C ARG A 202 -4.57 12.44 5.63
N GLU A 203 -3.86 11.45 5.12
CA GLU A 203 -4.46 10.18 4.71
C GLU A 203 -4.16 9.02 5.66
N ALA A 204 -3.05 9.08 6.43
CA ALA A 204 -2.67 7.99 7.31
C ALA A 204 -3.38 8.07 8.67
N ASP A 205 -3.79 6.91 9.19
CA ASP A 205 -4.25 6.75 10.56
C ASP A 205 -3.07 6.50 11.50
N LYS A 206 -2.03 5.80 11.01
CA LYS A 206 -0.78 5.52 11.70
C LYS A 206 0.42 5.70 10.78
N VAL A 207 1.53 6.12 11.35
CA VAL A 207 2.82 6.30 10.65
C VAL A 207 3.90 5.50 11.35
N LEU A 208 4.75 4.84 10.55
CA LEU A 208 6.05 4.33 10.97
C LEU A 208 7.12 5.14 10.23
N LEU A 209 7.91 5.90 10.99
CA LEU A 209 9.04 6.67 10.46
C LEU A 209 10.31 5.82 10.54
N LEU A 210 10.86 5.50 9.38
CA LEU A 210 12.06 4.67 9.24
C LEU A 210 13.26 5.54 8.85
N ASN A 211 14.40 5.29 9.46
CA ASN A 211 15.68 5.90 9.10
C ASN A 211 16.81 4.89 9.28
N ASN A 212 17.63 4.68 8.24
CA ASN A 212 18.77 3.75 8.26
C ASN A 212 18.41 2.36 8.84
N GLY A 213 17.29 1.81 8.40
CA GLY A 213 16.79 0.50 8.85
C GLY A 213 16.08 0.51 10.21
N SER A 214 16.15 1.59 11.00
CA SER A 214 15.52 1.69 12.31
C SER A 214 14.14 2.37 12.22
N CYS A 215 13.18 1.90 13.01
CA CYS A 215 11.95 2.64 13.24
C CYS A 215 12.21 3.69 14.34
N VAL A 216 12.34 4.95 13.94
CA VAL A 216 12.68 6.05 14.86
C VAL A 216 11.46 6.59 15.59
N ALA A 217 10.26 6.47 15.00
CA ALA A 217 8.99 6.80 15.65
C ALA A 217 7.84 6.04 15.03
N LYS A 218 6.79 5.77 15.80
CA LYS A 218 5.54 5.17 15.34
C LYS A 218 4.34 5.67 16.13
N GLY A 219 3.22 5.90 15.47
CA GLY A 219 2.01 6.41 16.11
C GLY A 219 1.14 7.22 15.15
N LYS A 220 0.32 8.11 15.69
CA LYS A 220 -0.49 9.02 14.87
C LYS A 220 0.41 9.99 14.07
N PRO A 221 -0.04 10.42 12.88
CA PRO A 221 0.73 11.37 12.07
C PRO A 221 1.12 12.64 12.85
N SER A 222 0.22 13.18 13.67
CA SER A 222 0.49 14.37 14.50
C SER A 222 1.68 14.19 15.44
N ASP A 223 1.83 13.00 16.00
CA ASP A 223 2.79 12.69 17.06
C ASP A 223 4.17 12.30 16.50
N VAL A 224 4.15 11.63 15.33
CA VAL A 224 5.35 11.12 14.66
C VAL A 224 5.99 12.16 13.75
N MET A 225 5.17 12.96 13.05
CA MET A 225 5.66 13.89 12.04
C MET A 225 5.87 15.30 12.62
N THR A 226 6.57 15.40 13.76
CA THR A 226 6.99 16.70 14.31
C THR A 226 8.09 17.32 13.45
N VAL A 227 8.25 18.65 13.54
CA VAL A 227 9.30 19.37 12.78
C VAL A 227 10.67 18.78 13.11
N GLU A 228 10.98 18.61 14.40
CA GLU A 228 12.28 18.10 14.87
C GLU A 228 12.57 16.69 14.34
N MET A 229 11.55 15.82 14.34
CA MET A 229 11.70 14.45 13.88
C MET A 229 11.91 14.39 12.37
N LEU A 230 11.18 15.22 11.62
CA LEU A 230 11.32 15.28 10.16
C LEU A 230 12.65 15.92 9.75
N GLU A 231 13.07 17.02 10.38
CA GLU A 231 14.37 17.66 10.10
C GLU A 231 15.54 16.72 10.37
N SER A 232 15.52 16.00 11.49
CA SER A 232 16.57 15.04 11.83
C SER A 232 16.62 13.83 10.89
N THR A 233 15.43 13.37 10.41
CA THR A 233 15.34 12.18 9.56
C THR A 233 15.67 12.48 8.11
N PHE A 234 15.16 13.60 7.56
CA PHE A 234 15.32 13.96 6.16
C PHE A 234 16.47 14.93 5.87
N VAL A 235 17.15 15.41 6.93
CA VAL A 235 18.30 16.32 6.85
C VAL A 235 17.94 17.57 6.03
N THR A 236 16.79 18.16 6.29
CA THR A 236 16.27 19.35 5.62
C THR A 236 15.47 20.20 6.60
N ARG A 237 15.38 21.49 6.37
CA ARG A 237 14.54 22.37 7.21
C ARG A 237 13.08 22.20 6.88
N VAL A 238 12.25 22.09 7.92
CA VAL A 238 10.80 21.88 7.79
C VAL A 238 10.06 22.94 8.58
N GLN A 239 9.06 23.54 7.97
CA GLN A 239 8.11 24.41 8.65
C GLN A 239 6.73 23.79 8.58
N ARG A 240 6.01 23.76 9.71
CA ARG A 240 4.60 23.39 9.73
C ARG A 240 3.76 24.66 9.71
N ILE A 241 2.89 24.75 8.74
CA ILE A 241 1.90 25.83 8.62
C ILE A 241 0.50 25.28 8.75
N GLU A 242 -0.40 26.08 9.30
CA GLU A 242 -1.83 25.78 9.32
C GLU A 242 -2.55 26.68 8.32
N HIS A 243 -3.33 26.06 7.45
CA HIS A 243 -4.17 26.78 6.49
C HIS A 243 -5.55 26.12 6.45
N ASP A 244 -6.61 26.89 6.71
CA ASP A 244 -8.00 26.40 6.77
C ASP A 244 -8.17 25.17 7.69
N GLY A 245 -7.52 25.18 8.86
CA GLY A 245 -7.57 24.08 9.83
C GLY A 245 -6.85 22.80 9.39
N LYS A 246 -6.04 22.86 8.33
CA LYS A 246 -5.20 21.75 7.84
C LYS A 246 -3.73 22.07 8.01
N SER A 247 -3.00 21.13 8.61
CA SER A 247 -1.53 21.22 8.68
C SER A 247 -0.91 20.89 7.33
N CYS A 248 0.07 21.70 6.94
CA CYS A 248 0.94 21.48 5.78
C CYS A 248 2.40 21.62 6.18
N LEU A 249 3.25 20.81 5.57
CA LEU A 249 4.72 20.87 5.72
C LEU A 249 5.30 21.64 4.52
N LEU A 250 6.11 22.64 4.82
CA LEU A 250 6.96 23.31 3.83
C LEU A 250 8.41 22.87 4.05
N PHE A 251 9.07 22.48 2.98
CA PHE A 251 10.49 22.16 2.98
C PHE A 251 11.25 23.39 2.50
N VAL A 252 12.17 23.87 3.32
CA VAL A 252 12.92 25.12 3.08
C VAL A 252 14.40 24.75 2.95
N ASP A 253 14.99 25.09 1.81
CA ASP A 253 16.42 24.89 1.53
C ASP A 253 17.31 25.82 2.35
#